data_47217e18bbce5445ddb33e5d429e6115
#
_entry.id   47217e18bbce5445ddb33e5d429e6115
#
_cell.length_a   1.000
_cell.length_b   1.000
_cell.length_c   1.000
_cell.angle_alpha   90.00
_cell.angle_beta   90.00
_cell.angle_gamma   90.00
#
_symmetry.space_group_name_H-M   'P 1'
#
loop_
_entity.id
_entity.type
_entity.pdbx_description
1 polymer ?
#
loop_
_entity_poly.entity_id
_entity_poly.type
_entity_poly.pdbx_seq_one_letter_code
_entity_poly.pdbx_strand_id
1 'polypeptide(L)'
;ATGVRYREKAGYVRIGTDSSVVTLTAGAEMATQFGGTIHHYLGAAQPMHLPGGLREAFYAFVAKGGSDPTDGDGYANASGNTVGAWRFALTARSRREKMAARLYYDHFFEDESAAFDEYGWLDGLIGLELSLPLQSLHTVVAEFVRTDYQSGPVYHDHTPQLEEQVSGIDNYYNHGLYPGWQHFGMAMGNALFASPLYDHNGTLLFT
;
A
#
# COMPACT_ATOMS: atom_id res chain seq x y z
N ALA A 1 -12.91 4.01 -14.37
CA ALA A 1 -11.98 3.26 -15.21
C ALA A 1 -12.54 1.86 -15.50
N THR A 2 -12.18 1.27 -16.64
CA THR A 2 -12.55 -0.10 -17.03
C THR A 2 -11.33 -0.86 -17.49
N GLY A 3 -11.32 -2.20 -17.32
CA GLY A 3 -10.21 -3.05 -17.77
C GLY A 3 -8.89 -2.85 -17.03
N VAL A 4 -8.93 -2.25 -15.84
CA VAL A 4 -7.76 -2.13 -14.96
C VAL A 4 -7.31 -3.51 -14.56
N ARG A 5 -6.01 -3.75 -14.62
CA ARG A 5 -5.37 -5.00 -14.20
C ARG A 5 -4.85 -4.87 -12.79
N TYR A 6 -4.90 -5.96 -12.06
CA TYR A 6 -4.45 -6.06 -10.69
C TYR A 6 -3.37 -7.13 -10.57
N ARG A 7 -2.33 -6.84 -9.80
CA ARG A 7 -1.31 -7.81 -9.40
C ARG A 7 -0.98 -7.66 -7.93
N GLU A 8 -0.83 -8.79 -7.29
CA GLU A 8 -0.34 -8.91 -5.93
C GLU A 8 0.90 -9.79 -5.90
N LYS A 9 1.85 -9.45 -5.05
CA LYS A 9 3.06 -10.22 -4.79
C LYS A 9 3.45 -10.09 -3.32
N ALA A 10 3.98 -11.16 -2.77
CA ALA A 10 4.54 -11.20 -1.43
C ALA A 10 5.78 -12.08 -1.40
N GLY A 11 6.73 -11.71 -0.55
CA GLY A 11 7.93 -12.48 -0.30
C GLY A 11 8.33 -12.37 1.17
N TYR A 12 8.69 -13.50 1.78
CA TYR A 12 9.03 -13.57 3.19
C TYR A 12 10.29 -14.40 3.42
N VAL A 13 11.10 -13.93 4.35
CA VAL A 13 12.24 -14.66 4.90
C VAL A 13 11.97 -14.92 6.37
N ARG A 14 12.17 -16.16 6.81
CA ARG A 14 11.99 -16.56 8.17
C ARG A 14 13.27 -17.19 8.71
N ILE A 15 13.71 -16.74 9.87
CA ILE A 15 14.84 -17.30 10.62
C ILE A 15 14.27 -18.02 11.85
N GLY A 16 14.56 -19.31 11.94
CA GLY A 16 13.98 -20.20 12.95
C GLY A 16 12.86 -21.08 12.39
N THR A 17 12.44 -22.05 13.17
CA THR A 17 11.41 -23.03 12.86
C THR A 17 10.23 -22.88 13.83
N ASP A 18 9.15 -23.62 13.63
CA ASP A 18 8.01 -23.62 14.55
C ASP A 18 8.39 -24.17 15.96
N SER A 19 9.46 -24.95 16.04
CA SER A 19 10.00 -25.45 17.29
C SER A 19 11.04 -24.52 17.95
N SER A 20 11.44 -23.43 17.31
CA SER A 20 12.40 -22.47 17.88
C SER A 20 11.76 -21.66 19.00
N VAL A 21 12.55 -21.34 20.04
CA VAL A 21 12.12 -20.45 21.12
C VAL A 21 11.90 -19.05 20.58
N VAL A 22 12.73 -18.61 19.64
CA VAL A 22 12.62 -17.32 18.96
C VAL A 22 12.57 -17.54 17.46
N THR A 23 11.71 -16.80 16.79
CA THR A 23 11.59 -16.76 15.32
C THR A 23 11.52 -15.32 14.87
N LEU A 24 12.28 -14.98 13.85
CA LEU A 24 12.20 -13.71 13.13
C LEU A 24 11.57 -13.94 11.77
N THR A 25 10.70 -13.04 11.36
CA THR A 25 10.15 -12.99 10.01
C THR A 25 10.30 -11.58 9.48
N ALA A 26 10.78 -11.46 8.26
CA ALA A 26 10.80 -10.21 7.51
C ALA A 26 10.27 -10.47 6.11
N GLY A 27 9.51 -9.55 5.55
CA GLY A 27 8.95 -9.69 4.23
C GLY A 27 8.38 -8.39 3.69
N ALA A 28 7.88 -8.47 2.48
CA ALA A 28 7.12 -7.40 1.86
C ALA A 28 5.95 -7.99 1.10
N GLU A 29 4.86 -7.28 1.08
CA GLU A 29 3.75 -7.55 0.16
C GLU A 29 3.36 -6.25 -0.54
N MET A 30 2.90 -6.39 -1.77
CA MET A 30 2.61 -5.26 -2.63
C MET A 30 1.49 -5.62 -3.60
N ALA A 31 0.58 -4.71 -3.77
CA ALA A 31 -0.50 -4.79 -4.74
C ALA A 31 -0.40 -3.61 -5.70
N THR A 32 -0.57 -3.85 -6.99
CA THR A 32 -0.46 -2.82 -8.04
C THR A 32 -1.62 -2.91 -9.01
N GLN A 33 -2.26 -1.77 -9.28
CA GLN A 33 -3.20 -1.56 -10.36
C GLN A 33 -2.46 -0.95 -11.55
N PHE A 34 -2.72 -1.41 -12.78
CA PHE A 34 -2.11 -0.86 -13.99
C PHE A 34 -2.96 -1.08 -15.24
N GLY A 35 -2.72 -0.28 -16.27
CA GLY A 35 -3.49 -0.35 -17.52
C GLY A 35 -4.95 0.07 -17.36
N GLY A 36 -5.75 -0.26 -18.34
CA GLY A 36 -7.18 0.08 -18.37
C GLY A 36 -7.50 1.30 -19.18
N THR A 37 -8.74 1.74 -19.09
CA THR A 37 -9.27 2.90 -19.79
C THR A 37 -10.04 3.77 -18.82
N ILE A 38 -9.70 5.05 -18.78
CA ILE A 38 -10.39 6.06 -17.99
C ILE A 38 -11.39 6.77 -18.90
N HIS A 39 -12.62 6.84 -18.47
CA HIS A 39 -13.69 7.55 -19.16
C HIS A 39 -13.93 8.89 -18.48
N HIS A 40 -14.12 9.94 -19.29
CA HIS A 40 -14.47 11.29 -18.82
C HIS A 40 -13.43 11.93 -17.87
N TYR A 41 -12.12 11.63 -18.07
CA TYR A 41 -11.06 12.26 -17.28
C TYR A 41 -11.11 13.79 -17.44
N LEU A 42 -11.25 14.49 -16.32
CA LEU A 42 -11.41 15.95 -16.27
C LEU A 42 -12.50 16.49 -17.24
N GLY A 43 -13.55 15.71 -17.50
CA GLY A 43 -14.63 16.07 -18.42
C GLY A 43 -14.32 15.86 -19.91
N ALA A 44 -13.20 15.24 -20.25
CA ALA A 44 -12.85 14.92 -21.62
C ALA A 44 -13.87 13.95 -22.26
N ALA A 45 -14.29 14.24 -23.48
CA ALA A 45 -15.21 13.38 -24.23
C ALA A 45 -14.56 12.07 -24.70
N GLN A 46 -13.24 12.07 -24.90
CA GLN A 46 -12.50 10.90 -25.37
C GLN A 46 -11.96 10.09 -24.19
N PRO A 47 -12.08 8.77 -24.24
CA PRO A 47 -11.49 7.91 -23.22
C PRO A 47 -9.96 7.93 -23.30
N MET A 48 -9.28 7.93 -22.14
CA MET A 48 -7.84 7.83 -22.04
C MET A 48 -7.43 6.39 -21.76
N HIS A 49 -6.58 5.84 -22.61
CA HIS A 49 -6.04 4.50 -22.44
C HIS A 49 -4.72 4.56 -21.66
N LEU A 50 -4.70 3.87 -20.51
CA LEU A 50 -3.48 3.75 -19.73
C LEU A 50 -2.60 2.62 -20.28
N PRO A 51 -1.26 2.79 -20.27
CA PRO A 51 -0.34 1.75 -20.69
C PRO A 51 -0.54 0.46 -19.89
N GLY A 52 -0.67 -0.67 -20.58
CA GLY A 52 -0.98 -1.96 -19.94
C GLY A 52 -0.31 -3.16 -20.62
N GLY A 53 0.80 -2.95 -21.32
CA GLY A 53 1.55 -3.99 -21.98
C GLY A 53 2.40 -4.85 -21.05
N LEU A 54 3.29 -5.66 -21.62
CA LEU A 54 4.21 -6.51 -20.86
C LEU A 54 5.26 -5.69 -20.10
N ARG A 55 5.66 -4.54 -20.65
CA ARG A 55 6.60 -3.61 -20.01
C ARG A 55 6.00 -3.04 -18.73
N GLU A 56 4.77 -2.56 -18.81
CA GLU A 56 4.03 -2.01 -17.66
C GLU A 56 3.73 -3.09 -16.62
N ALA A 57 3.44 -4.31 -17.07
CA ALA A 57 3.29 -5.46 -16.18
C ALA A 57 4.59 -5.79 -15.43
N PHE A 58 5.75 -5.60 -16.06
CA PHE A 58 7.04 -5.76 -15.41
C PHE A 58 7.34 -4.60 -14.46
N TYR A 59 7.06 -3.35 -14.85
CA TYR A 59 7.23 -2.19 -13.99
C TYR A 59 6.33 -2.27 -12.75
N ALA A 60 5.08 -2.67 -12.92
CA ALA A 60 4.18 -2.97 -11.81
C ALA A 60 4.72 -4.11 -10.91
N PHE A 61 5.42 -5.08 -11.49
CA PHE A 61 6.03 -6.16 -10.70
C PHE A 61 7.21 -5.68 -9.85
N VAL A 62 8.03 -4.74 -10.33
CA VAL A 62 9.19 -4.20 -9.59
C VAL A 62 8.89 -2.88 -8.89
N ALA A 63 7.65 -2.42 -8.91
CA ALA A 63 7.20 -1.11 -8.42
C ALA A 63 7.98 0.07 -9.01
N LYS A 64 8.42 -0.05 -10.26
CA LYS A 64 9.20 0.98 -10.92
C LYS A 64 8.29 2.08 -11.46
N GLY A 65 8.71 3.33 -11.30
CA GLY A 65 8.08 4.48 -11.93
C GLY A 65 7.93 4.31 -13.44
N GLY A 66 6.83 4.77 -14.00
CA GLY A 66 6.51 4.76 -15.42
C GLY A 66 6.23 6.16 -15.94
N SER A 67 6.00 6.27 -17.26
CA SER A 67 5.49 7.50 -17.85
C SER A 67 3.99 7.61 -17.56
N ASP A 68 3.59 8.65 -16.88
CA ASP A 68 2.18 9.05 -16.80
C ASP A 68 1.79 9.78 -18.10
N PRO A 69 0.76 9.34 -18.83
CA PRO A 69 0.31 10.02 -20.03
C PRO A 69 -0.28 11.41 -19.77
N THR A 70 -0.57 11.76 -18.51
CA THR A 70 -1.02 13.09 -18.12
C THR A 70 0.12 14.01 -17.73
N ASP A 71 1.33 13.49 -17.69
CA ASP A 71 2.50 14.17 -17.20
C ASP A 71 3.14 15.04 -18.27
N GLY A 72 2.62 16.26 -18.39
CA GLY A 72 3.26 17.31 -19.19
C GLY A 72 4.53 17.89 -18.56
N ASP A 73 4.74 17.69 -17.25
CA ASP A 73 5.69 18.47 -16.46
C ASP A 73 6.64 17.65 -15.55
N GLY A 74 6.81 16.36 -15.80
CA GLY A 74 7.92 15.61 -15.21
C GLY A 74 7.67 14.98 -13.83
N TYR A 75 6.44 14.80 -13.41
CA TYR A 75 6.13 13.98 -12.25
C TYR A 75 6.40 12.50 -12.53
N ALA A 76 7.41 11.96 -11.87
CA ALA A 76 7.72 10.55 -11.95
C ALA A 76 6.73 9.73 -11.11
N ASN A 77 5.50 9.60 -11.58
CA ASN A 77 4.55 8.69 -10.97
C ASN A 77 4.93 7.24 -11.24
N ALA A 78 4.69 6.37 -10.29
CA ALA A 78 4.81 4.94 -10.51
C ALA A 78 3.91 4.50 -11.68
N SER A 79 4.34 3.48 -12.41
CA SER A 79 3.55 2.90 -13.50
C SER A 79 2.34 2.17 -12.92
N GLY A 80 1.28 2.89 -12.64
CA GLY A 80 0.09 2.38 -11.98
C GLY A 80 -0.04 2.90 -10.54
N ASN A 81 -1.01 2.38 -9.82
CA ASN A 81 -1.24 2.68 -8.40
C ASN A 81 -0.76 1.49 -7.58
N THR A 82 0.22 1.69 -6.71
CA THR A 82 0.84 0.64 -5.92
C THR A 82 0.70 0.94 -4.44
N VAL A 83 0.24 -0.03 -3.69
CA VAL A 83 0.26 -0.01 -2.21
C VAL A 83 0.94 -1.26 -1.69
N GLY A 84 1.61 -1.14 -0.56
CA GLY A 84 2.28 -2.28 0.03
C GLY A 84 2.64 -2.07 1.49
N ALA A 85 3.29 -3.10 2.04
CA ALA A 85 3.85 -3.04 3.38
C ALA A 85 5.13 -3.85 3.47
N TRP A 86 6.11 -3.30 4.19
CA TRP A 86 7.20 -4.07 4.77
C TRP A 86 6.70 -4.67 6.07
N ARG A 87 6.93 -5.96 6.27
CA ARG A 87 6.43 -6.68 7.43
C ARG A 87 7.56 -7.30 8.23
N PHE A 88 7.57 -7.06 9.52
CA PHE A 88 8.54 -7.59 10.45
C PHE A 88 7.82 -8.23 11.63
N ALA A 89 8.28 -9.40 12.07
CA ALA A 89 7.74 -10.03 13.26
C ALA A 89 8.81 -10.76 14.04
N LEU A 90 8.76 -10.60 15.36
CA LEU A 90 9.52 -11.35 16.35
C LEU A 90 8.55 -12.20 17.16
N THR A 91 8.71 -13.49 17.11
CA THR A 91 7.90 -14.42 17.92
C THR A 91 8.77 -15.12 18.96
N ALA A 92 8.38 -15.04 20.21
CA ALA A 92 8.98 -15.79 21.32
C ALA A 92 7.98 -16.83 21.83
N ARG A 93 8.47 -18.06 22.13
CA ARG A 93 7.66 -19.19 22.58
C ARG A 93 8.22 -19.80 23.85
N SER A 94 7.37 -20.00 24.83
CA SER A 94 7.65 -20.83 25.99
C SER A 94 7.16 -22.26 25.76
N ARG A 95 8.09 -23.21 25.64
CA ARG A 95 7.72 -24.61 25.45
C ARG A 95 7.08 -25.22 26.70
N ARG A 96 7.50 -24.76 27.87
CA ARG A 96 7.02 -25.26 29.15
C ARG A 96 5.60 -24.85 29.44
N GLU A 97 5.28 -23.59 29.15
CA GLU A 97 3.99 -22.96 29.49
C GLU A 97 3.00 -22.94 28.33
N LYS A 98 3.42 -23.44 27.17
CA LYS A 98 2.60 -23.41 25.93
C LYS A 98 2.08 -22.00 25.58
N MET A 99 2.90 -21.00 25.86
CA MET A 99 2.61 -19.59 25.57
C MET A 99 3.46 -19.10 24.40
N ALA A 100 2.95 -18.14 23.67
CA ALA A 100 3.73 -17.40 22.70
C ALA A 100 3.38 -15.91 22.75
N ALA A 101 4.38 -15.08 22.46
CA ALA A 101 4.20 -13.66 22.22
C ALA A 101 4.78 -13.33 20.84
N ARG A 102 4.04 -12.60 20.05
CA ARG A 102 4.46 -12.10 18.73
C ARG A 102 4.33 -10.60 18.72
N LEU A 103 5.46 -9.92 18.58
CA LEU A 103 5.53 -8.49 18.29
C LEU A 103 5.71 -8.35 16.79
N TYR A 104 4.93 -7.51 16.15
CA TYR A 104 5.02 -7.27 14.72
C TYR A 104 4.86 -5.79 14.37
N TYR A 105 5.44 -5.43 13.23
CA TYR A 105 5.39 -4.10 12.67
C TYR A 105 5.22 -4.20 11.16
N ASP A 106 4.16 -3.58 10.65
CA ASP A 106 3.89 -3.43 9.23
C ASP A 106 4.10 -1.95 8.88
N HIS A 107 5.14 -1.65 8.08
CA HIS A 107 5.39 -0.32 7.55
C HIS A 107 4.66 -0.19 6.22
N PHE A 108 3.72 0.74 6.14
CA PHE A 108 2.94 0.99 4.94
C PHE A 108 3.68 1.89 3.97
N PHE A 109 3.51 1.62 2.69
CA PHE A 109 4.03 2.48 1.63
C PHE A 109 3.07 2.52 0.44
N GLU A 110 3.14 3.63 -0.28
CA GLU A 110 2.53 3.82 -1.58
C GLU A 110 3.64 4.18 -2.55
N ASP A 111 3.66 3.53 -3.71
CA ASP A 111 4.64 3.66 -4.76
C ASP A 111 6.12 3.37 -4.36
N GLU A 112 7.04 3.47 -5.34
CA GLU A 112 8.45 3.12 -5.15
C GLU A 112 9.17 4.07 -4.19
N SER A 113 8.88 5.37 -4.29
CA SER A 113 9.54 6.40 -3.51
C SER A 113 9.31 6.25 -2.02
N ALA A 114 8.10 5.91 -1.61
CA ALA A 114 7.73 5.72 -0.22
C ALA A 114 8.21 4.39 0.38
N ALA A 115 8.49 3.38 -0.45
CA ALA A 115 8.96 2.08 0.03
C ALA A 115 10.32 2.12 0.73
N PHE A 116 11.15 3.10 0.38
CA PHE A 116 12.51 3.26 0.91
C PHE A 116 12.80 4.67 1.45
N ASP A 117 11.80 5.55 1.44
CA ASP A 117 11.97 6.92 1.87
C ASP A 117 12.07 7.00 3.40
N GLU A 118 12.90 7.93 3.86
CA GLU A 118 13.10 8.22 5.28
C GLU A 118 11.84 8.75 5.99
N TYR A 119 10.93 9.37 5.24
CA TYR A 119 9.66 9.85 5.81
C TYR A 119 8.61 8.75 6.00
N GLY A 120 8.70 7.68 5.26
CA GLY A 120 7.70 6.62 5.24
C GLY A 120 7.63 5.76 6.49
N TRP A 121 8.66 5.73 7.32
CA TRP A 121 8.70 4.85 8.49
C TRP A 121 7.86 5.32 9.68
N LEU A 122 7.20 6.45 9.58
CA LEU A 122 6.31 6.97 10.63
C LEU A 122 4.92 6.34 10.61
N ASP A 123 4.43 5.97 9.43
CA ASP A 123 3.16 5.28 9.27
C ASP A 123 3.35 3.77 9.34
N GLY A 124 2.40 3.11 9.94
CA GLY A 124 2.44 1.67 10.08
C GLY A 124 1.47 1.12 11.11
N LEU A 125 1.53 -0.18 11.25
CA LEU A 125 0.81 -0.93 12.28
C LEU A 125 1.83 -1.61 13.18
N ILE A 126 1.78 -1.34 14.48
CA ILE A 126 2.49 -2.11 15.49
C ILE A 126 1.49 -2.97 16.26
N GLY A 127 1.77 -4.25 16.41
CA GLY A 127 0.87 -5.16 17.10
C GLY A 127 1.59 -6.12 18.02
N LEU A 128 0.87 -6.50 19.08
CA LEU A 128 1.27 -7.55 20.00
C LEU A 128 0.17 -8.61 20.04
N GLU A 129 0.55 -9.84 19.75
CA GLU A 129 -0.29 -11.02 19.87
C GLU A 129 0.25 -11.91 20.98
N LEU A 130 -0.61 -12.29 21.92
CA LEU A 130 -0.32 -13.21 23.00
C LEU A 130 -1.16 -14.48 22.81
N SER A 131 -0.50 -15.62 22.67
CA SER A 131 -1.15 -16.93 22.70
C SER A 131 -1.04 -17.51 24.10
N LEU A 132 -2.18 -17.85 24.68
CA LEU A 132 -2.32 -18.28 26.06
C LEU A 132 -2.87 -19.70 26.13
N PRO A 133 -2.41 -20.53 27.10
CA PRO A 133 -2.90 -21.91 27.26
C PRO A 133 -4.22 -21.95 28.07
N LEU A 134 -5.11 -21.00 27.86
CA LEU A 134 -6.38 -20.90 28.58
C LEU A 134 -7.51 -21.53 27.74
N GLN A 135 -8.47 -22.20 28.40
CA GLN A 135 -9.55 -22.89 27.69
C GLN A 135 -10.53 -21.91 27.01
N SER A 136 -10.76 -20.76 27.61
CA SER A 136 -11.77 -19.78 27.12
C SER A 136 -11.15 -18.57 26.41
N LEU A 137 -9.86 -18.35 26.55
CA LEU A 137 -9.14 -17.22 25.95
C LEU A 137 -7.81 -17.69 25.38
N HIS A 138 -7.78 -17.99 24.11
CA HIS A 138 -6.59 -18.53 23.46
C HIS A 138 -5.64 -17.45 22.94
N THR A 139 -6.19 -16.32 22.50
CA THR A 139 -5.38 -15.27 21.86
C THR A 139 -5.90 -13.90 22.30
N VAL A 140 -4.96 -13.03 22.63
CA VAL A 140 -5.20 -11.59 22.84
C VAL A 140 -4.34 -10.84 21.83
N VAL A 141 -4.95 -9.88 21.13
CA VAL A 141 -4.28 -9.01 20.16
C VAL A 141 -4.51 -7.56 20.55
N ALA A 142 -3.45 -6.78 20.53
CA ALA A 142 -3.49 -5.33 20.66
C ALA A 142 -2.71 -4.72 19.48
N GLU A 143 -3.34 -3.80 18.78
CA GLU A 143 -2.78 -3.14 17.60
C GLU A 143 -2.92 -1.63 17.72
N PHE A 144 -1.91 -0.93 17.25
CA PHE A 144 -1.91 0.50 17.03
C PHE A 144 -1.58 0.79 15.58
N VAL A 145 -2.45 1.53 14.91
CA VAL A 145 -2.31 1.93 13.50
C VAL A 145 -2.10 3.43 13.44
N ARG A 146 -1.14 3.85 12.64
CA ARG A 146 -0.87 5.24 12.33
C ARG A 146 -0.82 5.42 10.82
N THR A 147 -1.57 6.39 10.28
CA THR A 147 -1.66 6.71 8.85
C THR A 147 -1.69 8.21 8.57
N ASP A 148 -1.28 9.02 9.54
CA ASP A 148 -1.37 10.48 9.47
C ASP A 148 -0.24 11.11 8.64
N TYR A 149 0.82 10.39 8.35
CA TYR A 149 1.88 10.85 7.48
C TYR A 149 1.61 10.54 6.00
N GLN A 150 0.91 9.45 5.71
CA GLN A 150 0.46 9.02 4.38
C GLN A 150 1.56 9.22 3.34
N SER A 151 2.60 8.40 3.44
CA SER A 151 3.78 8.50 2.59
C SER A 151 3.40 8.33 1.11
N GLY A 152 3.19 9.46 0.46
CA GLY A 152 3.00 9.56 -0.97
C GLY A 152 4.29 9.92 -1.69
N PRO A 153 4.26 10.06 -3.01
CA PRO A 153 5.42 10.40 -3.79
C PRO A 153 5.99 11.76 -3.33
N VAL A 154 7.31 11.80 -3.26
CA VAL A 154 8.04 13.05 -3.03
C VAL A 154 8.18 13.77 -4.35
N TYR A 155 7.55 14.93 -4.47
CA TYR A 155 7.61 15.72 -5.69
C TYR A 155 8.84 16.62 -5.68
N HIS A 156 9.72 16.41 -6.66
CA HIS A 156 10.89 17.24 -6.96
C HIS A 156 10.77 17.78 -8.36
N ASP A 157 9.98 18.79 -8.57
CA ASP A 157 9.93 19.34 -9.92
C ASP A 157 10.86 20.55 -10.11
N HIS A 158 11.22 21.24 -9.02
CA HIS A 158 12.05 22.44 -9.05
C HIS A 158 11.55 23.51 -10.03
N THR A 159 10.27 23.43 -10.38
CA THR A 159 9.62 24.46 -11.21
C THR A 159 9.33 25.69 -10.37
N PRO A 160 9.06 26.85 -11.00
CA PRO A 160 8.61 28.05 -10.27
C PRO A 160 7.32 27.85 -9.47
N GLN A 161 6.57 26.78 -9.76
CA GLN A 161 5.32 26.40 -9.09
C GLN A 161 5.57 25.51 -7.85
N LEU A 162 6.65 24.72 -7.88
CA LEU A 162 7.07 23.82 -6.81
C LEU A 162 8.58 23.93 -6.62
N GLU A 163 9.02 25.00 -5.96
CA GLU A 163 10.44 25.30 -5.77
C GLU A 163 11.09 24.38 -4.73
N GLU A 164 10.29 23.85 -3.80
CA GLU A 164 10.74 23.00 -2.70
C GLU A 164 10.21 21.59 -2.84
N GLN A 165 10.89 20.64 -2.25
CA GLN A 165 10.41 19.28 -2.12
C GLN A 165 9.12 19.26 -1.30
N VAL A 166 8.04 18.80 -1.91
CA VAL A 166 6.77 18.57 -1.22
C VAL A 166 6.64 17.09 -0.94
N SER A 167 6.67 16.70 0.32
CA SER A 167 6.20 15.39 0.75
C SER A 167 4.70 15.33 0.53
N GLY A 168 4.25 14.50 -0.39
CA GLY A 168 2.83 14.30 -0.62
C GLY A 168 2.21 13.61 0.58
N ILE A 169 1.39 14.32 1.34
CA ILE A 169 0.42 13.67 2.22
C ILE A 169 -0.64 13.12 1.30
N ASP A 170 -0.44 11.89 0.83
CA ASP A 170 -1.39 11.22 -0.06
C ASP A 170 -2.23 10.21 0.72
N ASN A 171 -3.37 9.88 0.17
CA ASN A 171 -4.29 8.90 0.76
C ASN A 171 -3.96 7.54 0.15
N TYR A 172 -3.53 6.58 0.95
CA TYR A 172 -3.12 5.23 0.50
C TYR A 172 -4.08 4.55 -0.47
N TYR A 173 -5.36 4.87 -0.41
CA TYR A 173 -6.36 4.24 -1.26
C TYR A 173 -6.94 5.17 -2.33
N ASN A 174 -6.36 6.34 -2.49
CA ASN A 174 -6.75 7.28 -3.53
C ASN A 174 -5.69 7.35 -4.63
N HIS A 175 -6.12 7.66 -5.85
CA HIS A 175 -5.23 7.91 -6.97
C HIS A 175 -5.94 8.76 -8.02
N GLY A 176 -5.23 9.73 -8.61
CA GLY A 176 -5.82 10.66 -9.59
C GLY A 176 -6.35 10.00 -10.85
N LEU A 177 -5.79 8.87 -11.26
CA LEU A 177 -6.15 8.18 -12.50
C LEU A 177 -6.94 6.89 -12.27
N TYR A 178 -6.72 6.21 -11.15
CA TYR A 178 -7.36 4.93 -10.83
C TYR A 178 -8.53 5.15 -9.87
N PRO A 179 -9.53 4.25 -9.85
CA PRO A 179 -10.71 4.40 -8.97
C PRO A 179 -10.41 4.21 -7.47
N GLY A 180 -9.15 4.27 -7.08
CA GLY A 180 -8.69 3.92 -5.75
C GLY A 180 -8.70 2.40 -5.49
N TRP A 181 -8.40 2.01 -4.26
CA TRP A 181 -8.39 0.61 -3.84
C TRP A 181 -9.76 0.21 -3.30
N GLN A 182 -10.74 0.23 -4.19
CA GLN A 182 -12.11 -0.16 -3.89
C GLN A 182 -12.74 -1.03 -5.00
N HIS A 183 -13.70 -1.85 -4.60
CA HIS A 183 -14.52 -2.64 -5.49
C HIS A 183 -15.98 -2.52 -5.06
N PHE A 184 -16.84 -1.96 -5.91
CA PHE A 184 -18.23 -1.64 -5.59
C PHE A 184 -18.43 -0.87 -4.27
N GLY A 185 -17.57 0.12 -4.02
CA GLY A 185 -17.63 0.95 -2.81
C GLY A 185 -17.08 0.31 -1.54
N MET A 186 -16.48 -0.88 -1.65
CA MET A 186 -15.80 -1.55 -0.53
C MET A 186 -14.30 -1.42 -0.69
N ALA A 187 -13.61 -1.00 0.37
CA ALA A 187 -12.15 -0.94 0.39
C ALA A 187 -11.54 -2.32 0.15
N MET A 188 -10.53 -2.38 -0.72
CA MET A 188 -9.73 -3.57 -0.99
C MET A 188 -8.45 -3.46 -0.16
N GLY A 189 -8.42 -4.05 1.01
CA GLY A 189 -7.28 -3.98 1.91
C GLY A 189 -7.70 -3.78 3.36
N ASN A 190 -6.95 -2.97 4.10
CA ASN A 190 -7.26 -2.71 5.50
C ASN A 190 -8.50 -1.80 5.62
N ALA A 191 -9.56 -2.30 6.24
CA ALA A 191 -10.83 -1.59 6.41
C ALA A 191 -10.76 -0.38 7.35
N LEU A 192 -9.64 -0.19 8.06
CA LEU A 192 -9.41 0.99 8.91
C LEU A 192 -8.89 2.19 8.10
N PHE A 193 -8.48 1.98 6.86
CA PHE A 193 -8.03 3.06 5.99
C PHE A 193 -9.22 3.68 5.26
N ALA A 194 -9.20 5.00 5.17
CA ALA A 194 -10.16 5.70 4.33
C ALA A 194 -9.97 5.30 2.87
N SER A 195 -11.06 5.00 2.19
CA SER A 195 -11.08 4.73 0.76
C SER A 195 -12.09 5.66 0.09
N PRO A 196 -11.73 6.30 -1.03
CA PRO A 196 -12.66 7.20 -1.69
C PRO A 196 -13.91 6.43 -2.14
N LEU A 197 -15.07 6.99 -1.86
CA LEU A 197 -16.35 6.45 -2.30
C LEU A 197 -16.93 7.33 -3.40
N TYR A 198 -17.25 6.72 -4.53
CA TYR A 198 -17.87 7.41 -5.68
C TYR A 198 -19.29 6.89 -5.91
N ASP A 199 -20.17 7.79 -6.34
CA ASP A 199 -21.49 7.40 -6.83
C ASP A 199 -21.41 6.75 -8.22
N HIS A 200 -22.58 6.33 -8.75
CA HIS A 200 -22.69 5.71 -10.07
C HIS A 200 -22.33 6.64 -11.23
N ASN A 201 -22.27 7.95 -11.01
CA ASN A 201 -21.85 8.95 -12.00
C ASN A 201 -20.35 9.26 -11.88
N GLY A 202 -19.63 8.67 -10.92
CA GLY A 202 -18.23 8.96 -10.65
C GLY A 202 -18.01 10.21 -9.82
N THR A 203 -19.05 10.70 -9.12
CA THR A 203 -18.92 11.84 -8.21
C THR A 203 -18.37 11.34 -6.87
N LEU A 204 -17.31 11.99 -6.37
CA LEU A 204 -16.73 11.68 -5.06
C LEU A 204 -17.75 12.03 -3.96
N LEU A 205 -18.15 11.04 -3.19
CA LEU A 205 -19.07 11.20 -2.06
C LEU A 205 -18.34 11.51 -0.75
N PHE A 206 -17.22 10.82 -0.53
CA PHE A 206 -16.29 11.11 0.56
C PHE A 206 -14.92 10.46 0.33
N THR A 207 -13.90 10.93 1.08
CA THR A 207 -12.53 10.39 1.11
C THR A 207 -12.18 9.98 2.53
#